data_ec138b29443fc55eed68311f7968e261
#
_entry.id   ec138b29443fc55eed68311f7968e261
#
_cell.length_a   1.000
_cell.length_b   1.000
_cell.length_c   1.000
_cell.angle_alpha   90.00
_cell.angle_beta   90.00
_cell.angle_gamma   90.00
#
_symmetry.space_group_name_H-M   'P 1'
#
loop_
_entity.id
_entity.type
_entity.pdbx_description
1 polymer ?
#
loop_
_entity_poly.entity_id
_entity_poly.type
_entity_poly.pdbx_seq_one_letter_code
_entity_poly.pdbx_strand_id
1 'polypeptide(L)'
;MPLYVEKKKHNDVFLTECMAFIIDYTIDYFQDFLSMEQTGTKYHFDFYNNIEYVIKQLKSTKDNLIKDSEIALVKSMIEFFEYFNRNAKGGNIHVRIRYFNIIWQNMIEKYINCHFSEINPDSGAAIFNPSIKKSSVQFSQKSYNDIDNSIHNFGINICHLALQDNQLYIFDSKYYTNIEDLNYKQYAYNEILRYYYPNITEINNILFLPGEESSCIHFSLSPKYIGERKFGTKIIEQY
;
A
#
# COMPACT_ATOMS: atom_id res chain seq x y z
N MET A 1 -9.32 47.55 4.80
CA MET A 1 -8.92 46.25 5.37
C MET A 1 -9.94 45.12 5.25
N PRO A 2 -11.26 45.30 5.06
CA PRO A 2 -12.19 44.14 4.88
C PRO A 2 -11.94 43.34 3.61
N LEU A 3 -11.63 43.96 2.48
CA LEU A 3 -11.43 43.31 1.18
C LEU A 3 -10.32 42.23 1.10
N TYR A 4 -9.26 42.42 1.93
CA TYR A 4 -8.15 41.44 1.95
C TYR A 4 -8.53 40.13 2.66
N VAL A 5 -9.35 40.24 3.72
CA VAL A 5 -9.82 39.07 4.49
C VAL A 5 -10.82 38.25 3.67
N GLU A 6 -11.73 38.90 2.95
CA GLU A 6 -12.69 38.20 2.06
C GLU A 6 -11.99 37.45 0.91
N LYS A 7 -11.00 38.10 0.28
CA LYS A 7 -10.23 37.50 -0.81
C LYS A 7 -9.44 36.28 -0.33
N LYS A 8 -8.84 36.36 0.86
CA LYS A 8 -8.12 35.22 1.46
C LYS A 8 -9.07 34.07 1.76
N LYS A 9 -10.23 34.34 2.37
CA LYS A 9 -11.23 33.33 2.68
C LYS A 9 -11.78 32.63 1.43
N HIS A 10 -11.98 33.38 0.36
CA HIS A 10 -12.45 32.81 -0.92
C HIS A 10 -11.39 31.90 -1.54
N ASN A 11 -10.11 32.27 -1.50
CA ASN A 11 -9.03 31.44 -2.02
C ASN A 11 -8.87 30.13 -1.21
N ASP A 12 -8.99 30.20 0.11
CA ASP A 12 -8.89 29.01 0.98
C ASP A 12 -10.04 28.02 0.67
N VAL A 13 -11.26 28.48 0.43
CA VAL A 13 -12.39 27.64 -0.01
C VAL A 13 -12.13 27.03 -1.37
N PHE A 14 -11.69 27.82 -2.35
CA PHE A 14 -11.40 27.36 -3.70
C PHE A 14 -10.31 26.26 -3.73
N LEU A 15 -9.21 26.46 -2.98
CA LEU A 15 -8.14 25.45 -2.88
C LEU A 15 -8.64 24.16 -2.23
N THR A 16 -9.49 24.27 -1.19
CA THR A 16 -10.09 23.12 -0.52
C THR A 16 -10.99 22.34 -1.48
N GLU A 17 -11.82 23.03 -2.26
CA GLU A 17 -12.67 22.39 -3.27
C GLU A 17 -11.85 21.72 -4.38
N CYS A 18 -10.78 22.37 -4.86
CA CYS A 18 -9.86 21.77 -5.83
C CYS A 18 -9.25 20.47 -5.31
N MET A 19 -8.79 20.47 -4.05
CA MET A 19 -8.20 19.30 -3.42
C MET A 19 -9.23 18.18 -3.23
N ALA A 20 -10.42 18.52 -2.74
CA ALA A 20 -11.51 17.56 -2.57
C ALA A 20 -11.92 16.93 -3.92
N PHE A 21 -12.05 17.73 -4.98
CA PHE A 21 -12.35 17.23 -6.32
C PHE A 21 -11.29 16.23 -6.82
N ILE A 22 -10.00 16.54 -6.64
CA ILE A 22 -8.91 15.65 -7.02
C ILE A 22 -8.99 14.33 -6.27
N ILE A 23 -9.25 14.37 -4.95
CA ILE A 23 -9.38 13.19 -4.10
C ILE A 23 -10.58 12.36 -4.54
N ASP A 24 -11.76 12.97 -4.65
CA ASP A 24 -13.00 12.27 -5.00
C ASP A 24 -12.92 11.66 -6.42
N TYR A 25 -12.36 12.39 -7.37
CA TYR A 25 -12.12 11.87 -8.72
C TYR A 25 -11.17 10.67 -8.70
N THR A 26 -10.12 10.73 -7.89
CA THR A 26 -9.15 9.62 -7.77
C THR A 26 -9.80 8.40 -7.11
N ILE A 27 -10.63 8.60 -6.08
CA ILE A 27 -11.38 7.52 -5.43
C ILE A 27 -12.35 6.86 -6.41
N ASP A 28 -13.11 7.65 -7.18
CA ASP A 28 -14.03 7.13 -8.18
C ASP A 28 -13.31 6.34 -9.29
N TYR A 29 -12.18 6.85 -9.75
CA TYR A 29 -11.42 6.21 -10.83
C TYR A 29 -10.79 4.88 -10.38
N PHE A 30 -10.36 4.80 -9.12
CA PHE A 30 -9.73 3.62 -8.53
C PHE A 30 -10.64 2.89 -7.52
N GLN A 31 -11.96 3.01 -7.64
CA GLN A 31 -12.94 2.45 -6.69
C GLN A 31 -12.75 0.95 -6.43
N ASP A 32 -12.27 0.20 -7.41
CA ASP A 32 -12.00 -1.24 -7.27
C ASP A 32 -10.77 -1.55 -6.42
N PHE A 33 -9.88 -0.57 -6.25
CA PHE A 33 -8.61 -0.72 -5.54
C PHE A 33 -8.55 0.08 -4.23
N LEU A 34 -9.27 1.20 -4.15
CA LEU A 34 -9.28 2.08 -3.00
C LEU A 34 -10.55 1.87 -2.17
N SER A 35 -10.43 1.29 -0.99
CA SER A 35 -11.53 1.22 -0.01
C SER A 35 -11.58 2.52 0.81
N MET A 36 -11.69 3.67 0.12
CA MET A 36 -11.77 5.00 0.73
C MET A 36 -13.13 5.61 0.45
N GLU A 37 -13.65 6.34 1.43
CA GLU A 37 -14.87 7.13 1.26
C GLU A 37 -14.53 8.46 0.60
N GLN A 38 -15.45 8.98 -0.21
CA GLN A 38 -15.35 10.31 -0.77
C GLN A 38 -15.31 11.37 0.32
N THR A 39 -14.76 12.55 0.01
CA THR A 39 -14.60 13.65 0.98
C THR A 39 -15.94 14.20 1.50
N GLY A 40 -17.04 13.95 0.80
CA GLY A 40 -18.37 14.49 1.10
C GLY A 40 -18.46 16.01 0.88
N THR A 41 -17.49 16.62 0.23
CA THR A 41 -17.45 18.06 -0.05
C THR A 41 -18.50 18.43 -1.10
N LYS A 42 -19.33 19.44 -0.81
CA LYS A 42 -20.21 20.02 -1.82
C LYS A 42 -19.44 21.06 -2.63
N TYR A 43 -19.30 20.80 -3.92
CA TYR A 43 -18.64 21.72 -4.82
C TYR A 43 -19.57 22.89 -5.18
N HIS A 44 -19.04 24.10 -5.08
CA HIS A 44 -19.72 25.32 -5.55
C HIS A 44 -19.29 25.67 -6.96
N PHE A 45 -18.28 24.95 -7.48
CA PHE A 45 -17.67 25.19 -8.77
C PHE A 45 -17.76 23.96 -9.68
N ASP A 46 -18.10 24.20 -10.94
CA ASP A 46 -18.13 23.13 -11.96
C ASP A 46 -16.73 22.92 -12.53
N PHE A 47 -16.01 21.96 -11.97
CA PHE A 47 -14.65 21.65 -12.36
C PHE A 47 -14.53 21.06 -13.76
N TYR A 48 -15.55 20.34 -14.24
CA TYR A 48 -15.53 19.68 -15.55
C TYR A 48 -15.58 20.68 -16.70
N ASN A 49 -16.41 21.71 -16.57
CA ASN A 49 -16.61 22.67 -17.65
C ASN A 49 -15.69 23.89 -17.58
N ASN A 50 -14.94 24.08 -16.48
CA ASN A 50 -14.17 25.29 -16.24
C ASN A 50 -12.68 25.01 -15.91
N ILE A 51 -12.10 23.93 -16.44
CA ILE A 51 -10.74 23.48 -16.10
C ILE A 51 -9.68 24.57 -16.38
N GLU A 52 -9.77 25.26 -17.51
CA GLU A 52 -8.81 26.33 -17.87
C GLU A 52 -8.84 27.48 -16.86
N TYR A 53 -10.04 27.84 -16.41
CA TYR A 53 -10.20 28.84 -15.35
C TYR A 53 -9.58 28.35 -14.03
N VAL A 54 -9.81 27.09 -13.64
CA VAL A 54 -9.21 26.49 -12.44
C VAL A 54 -7.69 26.55 -12.49
N ILE A 55 -7.08 26.13 -13.60
CA ILE A 55 -5.63 26.19 -13.81
C ILE A 55 -5.10 27.62 -13.69
N LYS A 56 -5.79 28.60 -14.29
CA LYS A 56 -5.41 30.01 -14.21
C LYS A 56 -5.46 30.53 -12.77
N GLN A 57 -6.52 30.21 -12.04
CA GLN A 57 -6.66 30.62 -10.63
C GLN A 57 -5.60 29.96 -9.74
N LEU A 58 -5.33 28.67 -9.92
CA LEU A 58 -4.27 27.96 -9.17
C LEU A 58 -2.88 28.58 -9.44
N LYS A 59 -2.56 28.91 -10.70
CA LYS A 59 -1.31 29.59 -11.04
C LYS A 59 -1.20 30.94 -10.37
N SER A 60 -2.26 31.76 -10.40
CA SER A 60 -2.29 33.04 -9.71
C SER A 60 -2.18 32.90 -8.18
N THR A 61 -2.80 31.87 -7.61
CA THR A 61 -2.69 31.61 -6.17
C THR A 61 -1.27 31.20 -5.79
N LYS A 62 -0.64 30.30 -6.58
CA LYS A 62 0.74 29.83 -6.37
C LYS A 62 1.73 31.00 -6.27
N ASP A 63 1.58 32.01 -7.14
CA ASP A 63 2.49 33.15 -7.23
C ASP A 63 2.41 34.07 -5.98
N ASN A 64 1.37 33.91 -5.16
CA ASN A 64 1.18 34.66 -3.91
C ASN A 64 1.52 33.84 -2.64
N LEU A 65 1.96 32.57 -2.78
CA LEU A 65 2.34 31.71 -1.67
C LEU A 65 3.81 31.94 -1.28
N ILE A 66 4.10 31.78 0.01
CA ILE A 66 5.45 31.96 0.56
C ILE A 66 6.04 30.64 1.04
N LYS A 67 5.19 29.70 1.51
CA LYS A 67 5.66 28.43 2.07
C LYS A 67 5.88 27.39 0.99
N ASP A 68 7.05 26.77 0.97
CA ASP A 68 7.42 25.75 -0.02
C ASP A 68 6.44 24.57 -0.07
N SER A 69 5.90 24.16 1.09
CA SER A 69 4.91 23.07 1.17
C SER A 69 3.58 23.42 0.47
N GLU A 70 3.12 24.67 0.63
CA GLU A 70 1.90 25.16 -0.02
C GLU A 70 2.13 25.33 -1.52
N ILE A 71 3.30 25.84 -1.92
CA ILE A 71 3.70 25.95 -3.33
C ILE A 71 3.76 24.56 -3.99
N ALA A 72 4.34 23.57 -3.31
CA ALA A 72 4.43 22.19 -3.81
C ALA A 72 3.03 21.57 -3.98
N LEU A 73 2.12 21.77 -3.03
CA LEU A 73 0.75 21.29 -3.10
C LEU A 73 0.00 21.90 -4.29
N VAL A 74 0.05 23.23 -4.44
CA VAL A 74 -0.64 23.92 -5.55
C VAL A 74 -0.03 23.53 -6.91
N LYS A 75 1.29 23.30 -7.01
CA LYS A 75 1.91 22.77 -8.21
C LYS A 75 1.33 21.40 -8.58
N SER A 76 1.20 20.49 -7.61
CA SER A 76 0.62 19.15 -7.86
C SER A 76 -0.84 19.25 -8.32
N MET A 77 -1.63 20.19 -7.78
CA MET A 77 -3.00 20.45 -8.24
C MET A 77 -3.01 20.96 -9.70
N ILE A 78 -2.13 21.90 -10.04
CA ILE A 78 -2.01 22.42 -11.41
C ILE A 78 -1.66 21.28 -12.36
N GLU A 79 -0.67 20.45 -12.04
CA GLU A 79 -0.29 19.30 -12.84
C GLU A 79 -1.47 18.36 -13.07
N PHE A 80 -2.24 18.04 -12.01
CA PHE A 80 -3.44 17.22 -12.14
C PHE A 80 -4.44 17.82 -13.14
N PHE A 81 -4.82 19.10 -12.99
CA PHE A 81 -5.82 19.72 -13.87
C PHE A 81 -5.30 19.91 -15.31
N GLU A 82 -4.01 20.14 -15.51
CA GLU A 82 -3.41 20.18 -16.85
C GLU A 82 -3.48 18.81 -17.54
N TYR A 83 -3.24 17.72 -16.80
CA TYR A 83 -3.43 16.37 -17.32
C TYR A 83 -4.91 16.06 -17.55
N PHE A 84 -5.77 16.41 -16.61
CA PHE A 84 -7.21 16.22 -16.71
C PHE A 84 -7.76 16.92 -17.98
N ASN A 85 -7.38 18.16 -18.25
CA ASN A 85 -7.80 18.92 -19.42
C ASN A 85 -7.35 18.25 -20.74
N ARG A 86 -6.15 17.71 -20.80
CA ARG A 86 -5.66 16.98 -21.98
C ARG A 86 -6.46 15.70 -22.23
N ASN A 87 -6.86 15.03 -21.17
CA ASN A 87 -7.49 13.71 -21.21
C ASN A 87 -9.03 13.76 -21.32
N ALA A 88 -9.67 14.88 -21.00
CA ALA A 88 -11.08 15.14 -21.34
C ALA A 88 -11.34 15.04 -22.85
N LYS A 89 -10.28 15.06 -23.67
CA LYS A 89 -10.30 14.84 -25.13
C LYS A 89 -9.88 13.41 -25.55
N GLY A 90 -9.90 12.42 -24.62
CA GLY A 90 -9.61 11.00 -24.92
C GLY A 90 -8.17 10.54 -24.69
N GLY A 91 -7.40 11.21 -23.84
CA GLY A 91 -6.04 10.79 -23.45
C GLY A 91 -6.02 9.91 -22.17
N ASN A 92 -4.86 9.29 -21.90
CA ASN A 92 -4.63 8.52 -20.68
C ASN A 92 -4.34 9.43 -19.49
N ILE A 93 -5.01 9.21 -18.37
CA ILE A 93 -4.69 9.90 -17.11
C ILE A 93 -3.53 9.14 -16.45
N HIS A 94 -2.41 9.84 -16.22
CA HIS A 94 -1.30 9.32 -15.45
C HIS A 94 -1.41 9.84 -14.01
N VAL A 95 -1.91 9.00 -13.10
CA VAL A 95 -1.92 9.33 -11.67
C VAL A 95 -0.59 8.90 -11.06
N ARG A 96 0.17 9.86 -10.55
CA ARG A 96 1.40 9.57 -9.82
C ARG A 96 1.09 9.44 -8.34
N ILE A 97 1.04 8.22 -7.85
CA ILE A 97 0.79 7.93 -6.45
C ILE A 97 2.12 7.92 -5.69
N ARG A 98 2.24 8.79 -4.68
CA ARG A 98 3.33 8.75 -3.72
C ARG A 98 3.00 7.64 -2.70
N TYR A 99 3.95 6.76 -2.41
CA TYR A 99 3.74 5.61 -1.51
C TYR A 99 2.81 4.50 -2.05
N PHE A 100 2.94 4.17 -3.32
CA PHE A 100 2.19 3.07 -3.94
C PHE A 100 2.39 1.73 -3.19
N ASN A 101 3.51 1.55 -2.49
CA ASN A 101 3.75 0.39 -1.64
C ASN A 101 2.66 0.17 -0.58
N ILE A 102 2.06 1.24 -0.03
CA ILE A 102 0.95 1.14 0.95
C ILE A 102 -0.30 0.61 0.25
N ILE A 103 -0.60 1.11 -0.95
CA ILE A 103 -1.74 0.65 -1.75
C ILE A 103 -1.55 -0.82 -2.09
N TRP A 104 -0.36 -1.20 -2.54
CA TRP A 104 0.00 -2.59 -2.83
C TRP A 104 -0.24 -3.50 -1.63
N GLN A 105 0.24 -3.12 -0.44
CA GLN A 105 0.02 -3.88 0.79
C GLN A 105 -1.47 -4.07 1.09
N ASN A 106 -2.26 -3.00 1.01
CA ASN A 106 -3.71 -3.06 1.26
C ASN A 106 -4.45 -3.92 0.22
N MET A 107 -4.04 -3.86 -1.04
CA MET A 107 -4.59 -4.71 -2.10
C MET A 107 -4.32 -6.19 -1.81
N ILE A 108 -3.07 -6.54 -1.50
CA ILE A 108 -2.68 -7.90 -1.17
C ILE A 108 -3.43 -8.38 0.09
N GLU A 109 -3.50 -7.55 1.14
CA GLU A 109 -4.24 -7.92 2.37
C GLU A 109 -5.70 -8.24 2.08
N LYS A 110 -6.37 -7.41 1.31
CA LYS A 110 -7.76 -7.64 0.90
C LYS A 110 -7.89 -8.93 0.07
N TYR A 111 -6.99 -9.12 -0.89
CA TYR A 111 -7.01 -10.28 -1.78
C TYR A 111 -6.80 -11.59 -1.03
N ILE A 112 -5.77 -11.68 -0.18
CA ILE A 112 -5.49 -12.89 0.61
C ILE A 112 -6.63 -13.20 1.60
N ASN A 113 -7.19 -12.19 2.26
CA ASN A 113 -8.32 -12.36 3.18
C ASN A 113 -9.62 -12.81 2.48
N CYS A 114 -9.76 -12.51 1.20
CA CYS A 114 -10.88 -12.99 0.40
C CYS A 114 -10.64 -14.38 -0.19
N HIS A 115 -9.47 -14.61 -0.79
CA HIS A 115 -9.29 -15.71 -1.75
C HIS A 115 -8.27 -16.78 -1.34
N PHE A 116 -7.47 -16.55 -0.28
CA PHE A 116 -6.51 -17.56 0.16
C PHE A 116 -7.23 -18.85 0.54
N SER A 117 -6.75 -19.97 0.00
CA SER A 117 -7.28 -21.31 0.23
C SER A 117 -6.33 -22.13 1.10
N GLU A 118 -5.12 -22.34 0.62
CA GLU A 118 -4.13 -23.20 1.25
C GLU A 118 -2.71 -22.92 0.72
N ILE A 119 -1.73 -23.60 1.27
CA ILE A 119 -0.36 -23.63 0.75
C ILE A 119 -0.19 -24.87 -0.10
N ASN A 120 0.39 -24.71 -1.28
CA ASN A 120 0.78 -25.84 -2.12
C ASN A 120 1.89 -26.63 -1.42
N PRO A 121 1.69 -27.93 -1.12
CA PRO A 121 2.65 -28.71 -0.35
C PRO A 121 4.00 -28.92 -1.07
N ASP A 122 3.99 -28.93 -2.41
CA ASP A 122 5.20 -29.17 -3.21
C ASP A 122 6.04 -27.89 -3.38
N SER A 123 5.41 -26.81 -3.80
CA SER A 123 6.10 -25.54 -4.07
C SER A 123 6.25 -24.66 -2.83
N GLY A 124 5.31 -24.71 -1.88
CA GLY A 124 5.18 -23.80 -0.75
C GLY A 124 4.52 -22.46 -1.11
N ALA A 125 4.00 -22.32 -2.33
CA ALA A 125 3.28 -21.13 -2.77
C ALA A 125 1.85 -21.11 -2.24
N ALA A 126 1.29 -19.92 -2.07
CA ALA A 126 -0.12 -19.74 -1.70
C ALA A 126 -1.03 -20.09 -2.89
N ILE A 127 -2.09 -20.85 -2.61
CA ILE A 127 -3.15 -21.14 -3.56
C ILE A 127 -4.33 -20.24 -3.28
N PHE A 128 -4.84 -19.61 -4.34
CA PHE A 128 -6.00 -18.73 -4.30
C PHE A 128 -7.17 -19.33 -5.07
N ASN A 129 -8.36 -19.24 -4.47
CA ASN A 129 -9.59 -19.64 -5.14
C ASN A 129 -10.51 -18.42 -5.29
N PRO A 130 -10.69 -17.87 -6.52
CA PRO A 130 -11.55 -16.70 -6.76
C PRO A 130 -13.02 -16.90 -6.40
N SER A 131 -13.48 -18.15 -6.26
CA SER A 131 -14.85 -18.46 -5.86
C SER A 131 -15.07 -18.28 -4.35
N ILE A 132 -14.00 -18.25 -3.56
CA ILE A 132 -14.07 -17.97 -2.11
C ILE A 132 -14.18 -16.44 -1.93
N LYS A 133 -15.20 -15.99 -1.20
CA LYS A 133 -15.40 -14.57 -0.88
C LYS A 133 -14.78 -14.15 0.46
N LYS A 134 -14.46 -15.12 1.30
CA LYS A 134 -13.83 -14.91 2.60
C LYS A 134 -12.99 -16.13 2.94
N SER A 135 -11.69 -15.95 3.08
CA SER A 135 -10.76 -17.01 3.50
C SER A 135 -11.06 -17.46 4.94
N SER A 136 -10.84 -18.73 5.24
CA SER A 136 -10.86 -19.26 6.60
C SER A 136 -9.68 -18.75 7.44
N VAL A 137 -8.55 -18.45 6.79
CA VAL A 137 -7.37 -17.83 7.40
C VAL A 137 -7.47 -16.33 7.25
N GLN A 138 -7.42 -15.60 8.36
CA GLN A 138 -7.49 -14.14 8.35
C GLN A 138 -6.13 -13.54 8.70
N PHE A 139 -5.62 -12.73 7.79
CA PHE A 139 -4.34 -12.06 7.88
C PHE A 139 -4.52 -10.64 8.40
N SER A 140 -3.60 -10.20 9.22
CA SER A 140 -3.56 -8.80 9.69
C SER A 140 -2.14 -8.37 9.98
N GLN A 141 -1.91 -7.06 9.94
CA GLN A 141 -0.65 -6.47 10.37
C GLN A 141 -0.42 -6.73 11.87
N LYS A 142 0.80 -7.14 12.23
CA LYS A 142 1.22 -7.39 13.63
C LYS A 142 2.55 -6.70 13.91
N SER A 143 2.61 -6.05 15.09
CA SER A 143 3.82 -5.42 15.61
C SER A 143 4.25 -6.08 16.91
N TYR A 144 5.55 -6.31 17.07
CA TYR A 144 6.18 -6.84 18.28
C TYR A 144 7.26 -5.85 18.71
N ASN A 145 7.07 -5.23 19.88
CA ASN A 145 7.94 -4.16 20.39
C ASN A 145 8.80 -4.61 21.58
N ASP A 146 8.68 -5.88 21.96
CA ASP A 146 9.32 -6.49 23.12
C ASP A 146 10.51 -7.39 22.76
N ILE A 147 10.98 -7.31 21.53
CA ILE A 147 12.10 -8.13 21.04
C ILE A 147 13.48 -7.54 21.38
N ASP A 148 13.52 -6.26 21.73
CA ASP A 148 14.75 -5.52 22.02
C ASP A 148 14.76 -5.05 23.47
N ASN A 149 15.78 -5.49 24.23
CA ASN A 149 16.05 -5.06 25.61
C ASN A 149 16.91 -3.81 25.71
N SER A 150 17.26 -3.20 24.59
CA SER A 150 18.06 -1.98 24.57
C SER A 150 17.23 -0.73 24.86
N ILE A 151 17.92 0.38 25.07
CA ILE A 151 17.28 1.70 25.24
C ILE A 151 16.55 2.17 23.98
N HIS A 152 16.83 1.57 22.84
CA HIS A 152 16.22 1.95 21.56
C HIS A 152 14.85 1.31 21.34
N ASN A 153 14.58 0.19 22.04
CA ASN A 153 13.30 -0.51 21.99
C ASN A 153 12.82 -0.81 20.55
N PHE A 154 13.71 -1.38 19.74
CA PHE A 154 13.36 -1.75 18.36
C PHE A 154 12.30 -2.85 18.32
N GLY A 155 11.32 -2.66 17.45
CA GLY A 155 10.27 -3.63 17.17
C GLY A 155 10.33 -4.18 15.76
N ILE A 156 9.54 -5.23 15.51
CA ILE A 156 9.27 -5.73 14.16
C ILE A 156 7.82 -5.50 13.79
N ASN A 157 7.59 -5.24 12.52
CA ASN A 157 6.26 -5.04 11.98
C ASN A 157 6.07 -5.94 10.76
N ILE A 158 5.12 -6.85 10.82
CA ILE A 158 4.83 -7.85 9.80
C ILE A 158 3.55 -7.44 9.09
N CYS A 159 3.59 -7.37 7.76
CA CYS A 159 2.48 -6.86 6.97
C CYS A 159 1.24 -7.73 7.09
N HIS A 160 1.39 -9.05 6.91
CA HIS A 160 0.28 -9.97 6.91
C HIS A 160 0.65 -11.23 7.70
N LEU A 161 0.20 -11.32 8.93
CA LEU A 161 0.42 -12.46 9.80
C LEU A 161 -0.89 -13.17 10.09
N ALA A 162 -0.87 -14.51 10.03
CA ALA A 162 -1.95 -15.34 10.48
C ALA A 162 -1.41 -16.58 11.24
N LEU A 163 -2.18 -17.08 12.19
CA LEU A 163 -1.94 -18.34 12.89
C LEU A 163 -3.22 -19.17 12.85
N GLN A 164 -3.15 -20.35 12.27
CA GLN A 164 -4.26 -21.29 12.23
C GLN A 164 -3.72 -22.72 12.32
N ASP A 165 -4.34 -23.58 13.11
CA ASP A 165 -4.04 -25.01 13.26
C ASP A 165 -2.54 -25.31 13.51
N ASN A 166 -1.88 -24.47 14.32
CA ASN A 166 -0.45 -24.49 14.60
C ASN A 166 0.45 -24.24 13.36
N GLN A 167 -0.12 -23.73 12.27
CA GLN A 167 0.61 -23.22 11.12
C GLN A 167 0.71 -21.71 11.20
N LEU A 168 1.91 -21.18 11.05
CA LEU A 168 2.18 -19.74 11.03
C LEU A 168 2.39 -19.30 9.59
N TYR A 169 1.68 -18.26 9.20
CA TYR A 169 1.77 -17.64 7.88
C TYR A 169 2.40 -16.26 8.04
N ILE A 170 3.58 -16.06 7.46
CA ILE A 170 4.33 -14.80 7.45
C ILE A 170 4.34 -14.29 6.02
N PHE A 171 3.40 -13.42 5.66
CA PHE A 171 3.30 -12.88 4.33
C PHE A 171 3.73 -11.41 4.32
N ASP A 172 4.54 -11.02 3.37
CA ASP A 172 5.01 -9.66 3.20
C ASP A 172 4.81 -9.22 1.73
N SER A 173 4.29 -8.03 1.55
CA SER A 173 4.03 -7.47 0.22
C SER A 173 5.08 -6.42 -0.09
N LYS A 174 5.85 -6.64 -1.14
CA LYS A 174 6.88 -5.72 -1.62
C LYS A 174 6.56 -5.24 -3.03
N TYR A 175 6.61 -3.94 -3.23
CA TYR A 175 6.48 -3.36 -4.56
C TYR A 175 7.87 -3.18 -5.17
N TYR A 176 8.49 -4.32 -5.52
CA TYR A 176 9.77 -4.40 -6.21
C TYR A 176 9.60 -5.21 -7.49
N THR A 177 10.37 -4.90 -8.52
CA THR A 177 10.38 -5.67 -9.77
C THR A 177 11.33 -6.86 -9.71
N ASN A 178 12.29 -6.83 -8.80
CA ASN A 178 13.28 -7.89 -8.60
C ASN A 178 13.85 -7.83 -7.18
N ILE A 179 14.18 -8.99 -6.60
CA ILE A 179 14.91 -9.13 -5.34
C ILE A 179 16.19 -9.89 -5.65
N GLU A 180 17.32 -9.18 -5.71
CA GLU A 180 18.63 -9.77 -6.06
C GLU A 180 19.33 -10.38 -4.84
N ASP A 181 19.02 -9.89 -3.63
CA ASP A 181 19.65 -10.29 -2.38
C ASP A 181 18.67 -10.99 -1.42
N LEU A 182 19.21 -11.77 -0.48
CA LEU A 182 18.43 -12.37 0.59
C LEU A 182 17.64 -11.29 1.36
N ASN A 183 16.33 -11.49 1.48
CA ASN A 183 15.51 -10.65 2.34
C ASN A 183 15.75 -10.98 3.82
N TYR A 184 16.80 -10.37 4.39
CA TYR A 184 17.20 -10.59 5.80
C TYR A 184 16.05 -10.28 6.79
N LYS A 185 15.21 -9.32 6.47
CA LYS A 185 14.06 -8.96 7.30
C LYS A 185 13.07 -10.12 7.40
N GLN A 186 12.76 -10.73 6.26
CA GLN A 186 11.84 -11.86 6.18
C GLN A 186 12.42 -13.10 6.86
N TYR A 187 13.73 -13.32 6.70
CA TYR A 187 14.44 -14.37 7.42
C TYR A 187 14.41 -14.15 8.94
N ALA A 188 14.68 -12.92 9.40
CA ALA A 188 14.64 -12.58 10.82
C ALA A 188 13.24 -12.78 11.43
N TYR A 189 12.17 -12.42 10.71
CA TYR A 189 10.80 -12.67 11.16
C TYR A 189 10.54 -14.16 11.41
N ASN A 190 10.97 -15.00 10.49
CA ASN A 190 10.86 -16.45 10.63
C ASN A 190 11.54 -16.95 11.91
N GLU A 191 12.77 -16.49 12.17
CA GLU A 191 13.54 -16.92 13.35
C GLU A 191 12.95 -16.39 14.66
N ILE A 192 12.56 -15.11 14.70
CA ILE A 192 12.00 -14.48 15.90
C ILE A 192 10.65 -15.12 16.26
N LEU A 193 9.75 -15.29 15.29
CA LEU A 193 8.41 -15.79 15.56
C LEU A 193 8.37 -17.26 15.98
N ARG A 194 9.41 -18.05 15.69
CA ARG A 194 9.56 -19.39 16.29
C ARG A 194 9.58 -19.37 17.79
N TYR A 195 10.20 -18.35 18.39
CA TYR A 195 10.26 -18.21 19.85
C TYR A 195 8.93 -17.71 20.41
N TYR A 196 8.23 -16.84 19.69
CA TYR A 196 6.92 -16.37 20.10
C TYR A 196 5.84 -17.46 20.04
N TYR A 197 5.96 -18.39 19.11
CA TYR A 197 4.97 -19.44 18.89
C TYR A 197 5.60 -20.83 19.01
N PRO A 198 5.89 -21.30 20.24
CA PRO A 198 6.65 -22.56 20.46
C PRO A 198 5.91 -23.82 19.99
N ASN A 199 4.59 -23.75 19.85
CA ASN A 199 3.75 -24.88 19.46
C ASN A 199 3.51 -24.99 17.94
N ILE A 200 4.09 -24.11 17.13
CA ILE A 200 3.93 -24.17 15.68
C ILE A 200 4.58 -25.44 15.12
N THR A 201 3.90 -26.00 14.15
CA THR A 201 4.38 -27.19 13.40
C THR A 201 4.98 -26.81 12.06
N GLU A 202 4.60 -25.66 11.52
CA GLU A 202 5.02 -25.20 10.21
C GLU A 202 5.04 -23.66 10.13
N ILE A 203 5.97 -23.11 9.35
CA ILE A 203 6.02 -21.68 9.00
C ILE A 203 5.97 -21.55 7.48
N ASN A 204 4.93 -20.90 7.00
CA ASN A 204 4.75 -20.55 5.60
C ASN A 204 5.15 -19.10 5.39
N ASN A 205 6.25 -18.86 4.67
CA ASN A 205 6.86 -17.56 4.54
C ASN A 205 6.89 -17.13 3.06
N ILE A 206 6.09 -16.13 2.70
CA ILE A 206 5.85 -15.71 1.31
C ILE A 206 6.07 -14.22 1.14
N LEU A 207 6.78 -13.86 0.05
CA LEU A 207 6.93 -12.50 -0.46
C LEU A 207 6.03 -12.33 -1.67
N PHE A 208 5.05 -11.42 -1.60
CA PHE A 208 4.22 -11.05 -2.74
C PHE A 208 4.85 -9.90 -3.52
N LEU A 209 5.12 -10.15 -4.78
CA LEU A 209 5.78 -9.22 -5.70
C LEU A 209 4.89 -8.96 -6.93
N PRO A 210 4.97 -7.77 -7.54
CA PRO A 210 4.34 -7.55 -8.84
C PRO A 210 5.14 -8.26 -9.93
N GLY A 211 4.48 -9.07 -10.75
CA GLY A 211 5.12 -9.79 -11.84
C GLY A 211 4.15 -10.69 -12.61
N GLU A 212 4.67 -11.36 -13.64
CA GLU A 212 3.91 -12.29 -14.50
C GLU A 212 4.23 -13.77 -14.17
N GLU A 213 5.27 -14.03 -13.40
CA GLU A 213 5.65 -15.38 -12.96
C GLU A 213 4.70 -15.85 -11.84
N SER A 214 4.56 -17.18 -11.72
CA SER A 214 3.66 -17.72 -10.69
C SER A 214 4.29 -17.77 -9.30
N SER A 215 5.47 -18.37 -9.17
CA SER A 215 6.24 -18.45 -7.92
C SER A 215 7.63 -19.06 -8.14
N CYS A 216 8.57 -18.70 -7.25
CA CYS A 216 9.88 -19.35 -7.17
C CYS A 216 10.38 -19.42 -5.72
N ILE A 217 11.42 -20.22 -5.48
CA ILE A 217 12.08 -20.27 -4.17
C ILE A 217 13.08 -19.13 -4.10
N HIS A 218 12.79 -18.14 -3.23
CA HIS A 218 13.73 -17.06 -2.91
C HIS A 218 14.90 -17.58 -2.05
N PHE A 219 14.60 -18.34 -1.02
CA PHE A 219 15.59 -18.86 -0.08
C PHE A 219 15.14 -20.20 0.51
N SER A 220 16.10 -21.10 0.66
CA SER A 220 15.90 -22.35 1.42
C SER A 220 17.16 -22.65 2.24
N LEU A 221 16.98 -22.73 3.56
CA LEU A 221 18.08 -23.00 4.48
C LEU A 221 18.68 -24.39 4.19
N SER A 222 19.98 -24.45 3.98
CA SER A 222 20.68 -25.72 3.75
C SER A 222 20.49 -26.67 4.95
N PRO A 223 20.24 -27.97 4.71
CA PRO A 223 20.01 -28.96 5.77
C PRO A 223 21.07 -28.98 6.88
N LYS A 224 22.32 -28.70 6.54
CA LYS A 224 23.44 -28.64 7.51
C LYS A 224 23.28 -27.55 8.59
N TYR A 225 22.46 -26.53 8.35
CA TYR A 225 22.21 -25.44 9.30
C TYR A 225 20.89 -25.56 10.04
N ILE A 226 20.09 -26.58 9.74
CA ILE A 226 18.80 -26.78 10.41
C ILE A 226 19.02 -27.23 11.86
N GLY A 227 20.06 -28.05 12.12
CA GLY A 227 20.39 -28.54 13.46
C GLY A 227 19.26 -29.38 14.07
N GLU A 228 18.91 -29.13 15.33
CA GLU A 228 17.83 -29.79 16.06
C GLU A 228 16.43 -29.19 15.77
N ARG A 229 16.32 -28.26 14.85
CA ARG A 229 15.06 -27.62 14.49
C ARG A 229 14.14 -28.62 13.80
N LYS A 230 12.83 -28.53 14.08
CA LYS A 230 11.84 -29.39 13.45
C LYS A 230 11.74 -29.18 11.93
N PHE A 231 12.00 -27.94 11.48
CA PHE A 231 11.94 -27.54 10.07
C PHE A 231 12.89 -26.38 9.78
N GLY A 232 13.35 -26.26 8.55
CA GLY A 232 14.20 -25.16 8.09
C GLY A 232 13.40 -23.91 7.74
N THR A 233 14.12 -22.84 7.38
CA THR A 233 13.53 -21.62 6.86
C THR A 233 13.47 -21.72 5.35
N LYS A 234 12.28 -21.53 4.77
CA LYS A 234 12.02 -21.43 3.34
C LYS A 234 11.23 -20.16 3.08
N ILE A 235 11.65 -19.37 2.11
CA ILE A 235 10.96 -18.15 1.67
C ILE A 235 10.60 -18.34 0.20
N ILE A 236 9.35 -18.07 -0.15
CA ILE A 236 8.81 -18.16 -1.50
C ILE A 236 8.54 -16.76 -2.02
N GLU A 237 8.97 -16.46 -3.24
CA GLU A 237 8.44 -15.33 -4.01
C GLU A 237 7.20 -15.78 -4.76
N GLN A 238 6.17 -14.96 -4.71
CA GLN A 238 4.92 -15.18 -5.45
C GLN A 238 4.51 -13.88 -6.14
N TYR A 239 4.23 -14.00 -7.42
CA TYR A 239 3.90 -12.91 -8.32
C TYR A 239 2.41 -12.89 -8.67
#